data_cb32180cf9abebd1dbe94374aa9734cd
#
_entry.id   cb32180cf9abebd1dbe94374aa9734cd
#
_cell.length_a   1.000
_cell.length_b   1.000
_cell.length_c   1.000
_cell.angle_alpha   90.00
_cell.angle_beta   90.00
_cell.angle_gamma   90.00
#
_symmetry.space_group_name_H-M   'P 1'
#
loop_
_entity.id
_entity.type
_entity.pdbx_description
1 polymer ?
#
loop_
_entity_poly.entity_id
_entity_poly.type
_entity_poly.pdbx_seq_one_letter_code
_entity_poly.pdbx_strand_id
1 'polypeptide(L)'
;SGFIACAQMSLANGVERKFDQMYVCNSSYGYGVIVHGNSFTQGSLPSKNGWFKLVVRGYKTGETAPAATDEIYLADYRNGVNTCLTTWTLFDLTNIKKQAVNRIEFDFEGSDSGAYGLNTPAYVCIDDIRISRN
;
A
#
# COMPACT_ATOMS: atom_id res chain seq x y z
N SER A 1 7.32 9.89 10.46
CA SER A 1 6.31 9.65 9.44
C SER A 1 6.89 9.89 8.06
N GLY A 2 6.42 9.14 7.10
CA GLY A 2 6.89 9.21 5.73
C GLY A 2 5.76 9.31 4.73
N PHE A 3 6.07 9.93 3.60
CA PHE A 3 5.18 10.00 2.45
C PHE A 3 5.86 9.24 1.32
N ILE A 4 5.20 8.21 0.80
CA ILE A 4 5.79 7.34 -0.21
C ILE A 4 4.86 7.25 -1.40
N ALA A 5 5.44 7.48 -2.61
CA ALA A 5 4.77 7.35 -3.89
C ALA A 5 5.44 6.26 -4.68
N CYS A 6 5.30 5.09 -4.60
CA CYS A 6 6.01 3.99 -5.25
C CYS A 6 7.44 3.91 -4.75
N ALA A 7 7.74 2.95 -3.96
CA ALA A 7 9.06 2.85 -3.35
C ALA A 7 9.38 1.43 -2.96
N GLN A 8 10.62 1.29 -2.62
CA GLN A 8 11.10 0.09 -1.95
C GLN A 8 11.93 0.51 -0.75
N MET A 9 12.05 -0.37 0.22
CA MET A 9 12.93 -0.21 1.36
C MET A 9 13.76 -1.47 1.47
N SER A 10 15.08 -1.32 1.48
CA SER A 10 15.98 -2.45 1.62
C SER A 10 16.94 -2.24 2.78
N LEU A 11 17.41 -3.36 3.33
CA LEU A 11 18.40 -3.36 4.39
C LEU A 11 19.80 -3.44 3.79
N ALA A 12 20.74 -2.73 4.44
CA ALA A 12 22.11 -2.66 3.95
C ALA A 12 22.80 -4.03 4.01
N ASN A 13 23.79 -4.20 3.13
CA ASN A 13 24.70 -5.36 3.15
C ASN A 13 24.01 -6.71 3.01
N GLY A 14 22.85 -6.75 2.33
CA GLY A 14 22.14 -8.02 2.12
C GLY A 14 21.54 -8.62 3.37
N VAL A 15 21.43 -7.86 4.44
CA VAL A 15 20.84 -8.33 5.70
C VAL A 15 19.37 -8.64 5.48
N GLU A 16 18.89 -9.71 6.13
CA GLU A 16 17.47 -10.07 6.12
C GLU A 16 16.91 -10.02 7.52
N ARG A 17 15.70 -9.47 7.63
CA ARG A 17 14.98 -9.33 8.91
C ARG A 17 13.49 -9.55 8.66
N LYS A 18 12.75 -9.77 9.74
CA LYS A 18 11.30 -9.88 9.66
C LYS A 18 10.70 -8.47 9.71
N PHE A 19 9.96 -8.11 8.68
CA PHE A 19 9.17 -6.88 8.64
C PHE A 19 7.79 -7.22 9.20
N ASP A 20 7.49 -6.71 10.38
CA ASP A 20 6.33 -7.17 11.15
C ASP A 20 5.06 -6.40 10.80
N GLN A 21 5.13 -5.08 10.77
CA GLN A 21 3.96 -4.23 10.60
C GLN A 21 4.36 -2.79 10.29
N MET A 22 3.38 -2.00 9.89
CA MET A 22 3.51 -0.56 9.72
C MET A 22 2.15 0.09 9.95
N TYR A 23 2.12 1.41 10.05
CA TYR A 23 0.87 2.17 10.07
C TYR A 23 0.73 2.93 8.78
N VAL A 24 -0.47 2.94 8.22
CA VAL A 24 -0.76 3.56 6.93
C VAL A 24 -2.01 4.42 7.00
N CYS A 25 -2.08 5.43 6.14
CA CYS A 25 -3.31 6.16 5.87
C CYS A 25 -3.21 6.84 4.50
N ASN A 26 -4.35 7.25 3.95
CA ASN A 26 -4.34 8.02 2.73
C ASN A 26 -3.70 9.38 2.97
N SER A 27 -2.96 9.89 1.99
CA SER A 27 -2.51 11.27 2.01
C SER A 27 -3.73 12.19 1.84
N SER A 28 -3.59 13.47 2.25
CA SER A 28 -4.68 14.43 2.07
C SER A 28 -5.09 14.58 0.61
N TYR A 29 -4.12 14.60 -0.30
CA TYR A 29 -4.41 14.66 -1.73
C TYR A 29 -5.11 13.38 -2.20
N GLY A 30 -4.59 12.22 -1.82
CA GLY A 30 -5.19 10.93 -2.19
C GLY A 30 -6.62 10.80 -1.70
N TYR A 31 -6.87 11.17 -0.44
CA TYR A 31 -8.22 11.15 0.12
C TYR A 31 -9.18 12.04 -0.69
N GLY A 32 -8.75 13.25 -1.03
CA GLY A 32 -9.59 14.17 -1.81
C GLY A 32 -9.96 13.58 -3.18
N VAL A 33 -9.01 12.97 -3.88
CA VAL A 33 -9.27 12.35 -5.17
C VAL A 33 -10.18 11.12 -5.03
N ILE A 34 -9.97 10.30 -4.02
CA ILE A 34 -10.81 9.13 -3.77
C ILE A 34 -12.26 9.54 -3.56
N VAL A 35 -12.48 10.53 -2.70
CA VAL A 35 -13.83 10.93 -2.27
C VAL A 35 -14.51 11.83 -3.31
N HIS A 36 -13.76 12.72 -3.97
CA HIS A 36 -14.32 13.75 -4.85
C HIS A 36 -13.98 13.56 -6.33
N GLY A 37 -12.95 12.78 -6.65
CA GLY A 37 -12.47 12.65 -8.02
C GLY A 37 -11.60 13.83 -8.44
N ASN A 38 -11.05 13.73 -9.64
CA ASN A 38 -10.30 14.81 -10.30
C ASN A 38 -10.45 14.68 -11.81
N SER A 39 -9.65 15.42 -12.59
CA SER A 39 -9.74 15.41 -14.04
C SER A 39 -9.33 14.06 -14.69
N PHE A 40 -8.62 13.22 -13.98
CA PHE A 40 -8.18 11.91 -14.49
C PHE A 40 -9.12 10.78 -14.10
N THR A 41 -9.90 10.93 -13.04
CA THR A 41 -10.88 9.95 -12.61
C THR A 41 -12.21 10.22 -13.28
N GLN A 42 -13.05 9.21 -13.38
CA GLN A 42 -14.40 9.35 -13.94
C GLN A 42 -15.42 9.44 -12.78
N GLY A 43 -15.21 10.40 -11.90
CA GLY A 43 -16.01 10.57 -10.69
C GLY A 43 -15.27 10.04 -9.47
N SER A 44 -15.93 10.04 -8.33
CA SER A 44 -15.37 9.55 -7.07
C SER A 44 -15.42 8.03 -7.00
N LEU A 45 -14.56 7.42 -6.20
CA LEU A 45 -14.61 5.97 -5.98
C LEU A 45 -15.95 5.52 -5.36
N PRO A 46 -16.51 6.23 -4.36
CA PRO A 46 -17.83 5.84 -3.83
C PRO A 46 -18.92 5.75 -4.89
N SER A 47 -18.92 6.67 -5.86
CA SER A 47 -19.94 6.68 -6.91
C SER A 47 -19.83 5.52 -7.88
N LYS A 48 -18.70 4.83 -7.90
CA LYS A 48 -18.40 3.72 -8.81
C LYS A 48 -18.30 2.37 -8.10
N ASN A 49 -18.57 2.32 -6.81
CA ASN A 49 -18.30 1.14 -5.98
C ASN A 49 -16.85 0.69 -6.15
N GLY A 50 -15.95 1.66 -6.15
CA GLY A 50 -14.54 1.43 -6.43
C GLY A 50 -13.74 1.00 -5.22
N TRP A 51 -12.49 0.64 -5.47
CA TRP A 51 -11.56 0.24 -4.44
C TRP A 51 -10.14 0.66 -4.82
N PHE A 52 -9.28 0.76 -3.80
CA PHE A 52 -7.87 1.14 -3.95
C PHE A 52 -7.09 0.53 -2.81
N LYS A 53 -6.01 -0.19 -3.14
CA LYS A 53 -5.25 -0.91 -2.12
C LYS A 53 -3.76 -0.71 -2.29
N LEU A 54 -3.05 -0.84 -1.17
CA LEU A 54 -1.59 -0.92 -1.11
C LEU A 54 -1.20 -2.38 -1.05
N VAL A 55 -0.27 -2.76 -1.91
CA VAL A 55 0.32 -4.10 -1.94
C VAL A 55 1.76 -3.99 -1.53
N VAL A 56 2.20 -4.83 -0.61
CA VAL A 56 3.60 -4.87 -0.16
C VAL A 56 4.13 -6.27 -0.44
N ARG A 57 5.29 -6.33 -1.13
CA ARG A 57 5.95 -7.58 -1.44
C ARG A 57 7.30 -7.63 -0.76
N GLY A 58 7.58 -8.75 -0.09
CA GLY A 58 8.86 -8.96 0.57
C GLY A 58 9.76 -9.86 -0.27
N TYR A 59 11.03 -9.49 -0.38
CA TYR A 59 12.01 -10.19 -1.21
C TYR A 59 13.23 -10.55 -0.39
N LYS A 60 13.72 -11.77 -0.58
CA LYS A 60 15.00 -12.18 -0.02
C LYS A 60 16.14 -11.58 -0.84
N THR A 61 17.33 -11.55 -0.25
CA THR A 61 18.52 -10.99 -0.89
C THR A 61 18.75 -11.61 -2.26
N GLY A 62 18.88 -10.75 -3.27
CA GLY A 62 19.16 -11.18 -4.64
C GLY A 62 18.01 -11.82 -5.39
N GLU A 63 16.84 -11.94 -4.76
CA GLU A 63 15.68 -12.57 -5.41
C GLU A 63 14.86 -11.54 -6.16
N THR A 64 14.28 -11.96 -7.28
CA THR A 64 13.40 -11.11 -8.10
C THR A 64 11.93 -11.51 -7.95
N ALA A 65 11.65 -12.69 -7.42
CA ALA A 65 10.29 -13.12 -7.11
C ALA A 65 10.01 -12.87 -5.63
N PRO A 66 8.80 -12.39 -5.27
CA PRO A 66 8.50 -12.13 -3.88
C PRO A 66 8.41 -13.42 -3.07
N ALA A 67 8.97 -13.38 -1.86
CA ALA A 67 8.84 -14.48 -0.91
C ALA A 67 7.46 -14.49 -0.28
N ALA A 68 6.85 -13.33 -0.09
CA ALA A 68 5.51 -13.20 0.47
C ALA A 68 4.92 -11.84 0.10
N THR A 69 3.60 -11.75 0.16
CA THR A 69 2.85 -10.53 -0.20
C THR A 69 1.76 -10.31 0.83
N ASP A 70 1.58 -9.05 1.19
CA ASP A 70 0.46 -8.59 2.02
C ASP A 70 -0.18 -7.38 1.37
N GLU A 71 -1.46 -7.14 1.67
CA GLU A 71 -2.18 -6.01 1.11
C GLU A 71 -3.16 -5.44 2.12
N ILE A 72 -3.47 -4.15 1.95
CA ILE A 72 -4.48 -3.46 2.75
C ILE A 72 -5.27 -2.51 1.86
N TYR A 73 -6.58 -2.48 2.01
CA TYR A 73 -7.41 -1.54 1.28
C TYR A 73 -7.31 -0.16 1.90
N LEU A 74 -6.87 0.80 1.11
CA LEU A 74 -6.86 2.21 1.49
C LEU A 74 -8.25 2.82 1.30
N ALA A 75 -9.02 2.27 0.38
CA ALA A 75 -10.41 2.60 0.16
C ALA A 75 -11.13 1.40 -0.44
N ASP A 76 -12.36 1.13 -0.02
CA ASP A 76 -13.17 0.05 -0.57
C ASP A 76 -14.65 0.40 -0.42
N TYR A 77 -15.33 0.50 -1.54
CA TYR A 77 -16.76 0.84 -1.60
C TYR A 77 -17.58 -0.22 -2.30
N ARG A 78 -17.06 -1.45 -2.39
CA ARG A 78 -17.77 -2.56 -3.03
C ARG A 78 -18.77 -3.19 -2.07
N ASN A 79 -19.89 -3.67 -2.64
CA ASN A 79 -20.87 -4.49 -1.89
C ASN A 79 -21.37 -3.83 -0.61
N GLY A 80 -21.56 -2.50 -0.64
CA GLY A 80 -22.04 -1.77 0.53
C GLY A 80 -20.97 -1.45 1.57
N VAL A 81 -19.73 -1.87 1.34
CA VAL A 81 -18.60 -1.46 2.18
C VAL A 81 -18.33 0.02 1.98
N ASN A 82 -17.95 0.71 3.04
CA ASN A 82 -17.67 2.14 2.98
C ASN A 82 -16.41 2.40 3.81
N THR A 83 -15.26 2.11 3.22
CA THR A 83 -13.97 2.22 3.89
C THR A 83 -13.09 3.23 3.16
N CYS A 84 -12.53 4.18 3.91
CA CYS A 84 -11.46 5.04 3.43
C CYS A 84 -10.60 5.38 4.64
N LEU A 85 -9.31 5.01 4.60
CA LEU A 85 -8.42 5.17 5.74
C LEU A 85 -8.02 6.63 5.88
N THR A 86 -8.63 7.34 6.82
CA THR A 86 -8.37 8.75 7.10
C THR A 86 -7.48 8.95 8.32
N THR A 87 -7.26 7.89 9.09
CA THR A 87 -6.41 7.92 10.28
C THR A 87 -5.37 6.81 10.16
N TRP A 88 -4.32 6.88 10.95
CA TRP A 88 -3.29 5.85 11.00
C TRP A 88 -3.91 4.50 11.34
N THR A 89 -3.73 3.54 10.47
CA THR A 89 -4.30 2.20 10.60
C THR A 89 -3.17 1.18 10.58
N LEU A 90 -3.22 0.23 11.49
CA LEU A 90 -2.23 -0.84 11.56
C LEU A 90 -2.34 -1.72 10.33
N PHE A 91 -1.22 -1.90 9.64
CA PHE A 91 -1.07 -2.86 8.56
C PHE A 91 -0.15 -3.98 9.06
N ASP A 92 -0.76 -5.08 9.47
CA ASP A 92 -0.02 -6.26 9.91
C ASP A 92 0.45 -7.04 8.70
N LEU A 93 1.77 -7.20 8.56
CA LEU A 93 2.36 -7.93 7.45
C LEU A 93 2.32 -9.44 7.72
N THR A 94 1.12 -9.97 7.81
CA THR A 94 0.82 -11.32 8.28
C THR A 94 1.62 -12.41 7.56
N ASN A 95 1.84 -12.25 6.27
CA ASN A 95 2.57 -13.23 5.47
C ASN A 95 4.06 -12.91 5.42
N ILE A 96 4.40 -11.65 5.21
CA ILE A 96 5.80 -11.22 5.08
C ILE A 96 6.56 -11.47 6.38
N LYS A 97 5.92 -11.20 7.53
CA LYS A 97 6.60 -11.31 8.82
C LYS A 97 6.97 -12.74 9.22
N LYS A 98 6.46 -13.74 8.51
CA LYS A 98 6.75 -15.14 8.82
C LYS A 98 8.17 -15.54 8.44
N GLN A 99 8.87 -14.71 7.67
CA GLN A 99 10.21 -15.03 7.21
C GLN A 99 11.04 -13.75 7.09
N ALA A 100 12.36 -13.90 7.20
CA ALA A 100 13.27 -12.79 7.03
C ALA A 100 13.38 -12.43 5.55
N VAL A 101 13.34 -11.13 5.25
CA VAL A 101 13.52 -10.61 3.89
C VAL A 101 14.50 -9.45 3.92
N ASN A 102 15.10 -9.16 2.77
CA ASN A 102 16.04 -8.05 2.64
C ASN A 102 15.33 -6.74 2.33
N ARG A 103 14.27 -6.81 1.54
CA ARG A 103 13.58 -5.60 1.11
C ARG A 103 12.08 -5.82 1.00
N ILE A 104 11.36 -4.73 1.10
CA ILE A 104 9.94 -4.70 0.75
C ILE A 104 9.74 -3.69 -0.36
N GLU A 105 8.81 -3.99 -1.27
CA GLU A 105 8.44 -3.12 -2.36
C GLU A 105 6.96 -2.80 -2.25
N PHE A 106 6.63 -1.55 -2.53
CA PHE A 106 5.26 -1.03 -2.44
C PHE A 106 4.67 -0.91 -3.83
N ASP A 107 3.43 -1.33 -3.97
CA ASP A 107 2.70 -1.21 -5.22
C ASP A 107 1.25 -0.84 -4.90
N PHE A 108 0.54 -0.34 -5.90
CA PHE A 108 -0.83 0.10 -5.74
C PHE A 108 -1.70 -0.57 -6.80
N GLU A 109 -2.89 -0.98 -6.40
CA GLU A 109 -3.89 -1.52 -7.32
C GLU A 109 -5.23 -0.85 -7.04
N GLY A 110 -6.01 -0.62 -8.07
CA GLY A 110 -7.28 0.03 -7.91
C GLY A 110 -8.21 -0.23 -9.08
N SER A 111 -9.50 -0.04 -8.84
CA SER A 111 -10.53 -0.23 -9.87
C SER A 111 -10.59 0.91 -10.87
N ASP A 112 -10.12 2.11 -10.50
CA ASP A 112 -10.15 3.29 -11.37
C ASP A 112 -8.85 3.36 -12.17
N SER A 113 -8.87 2.79 -13.37
CA SER A 113 -7.72 2.77 -14.26
C SER A 113 -8.17 3.09 -15.68
N GLY A 114 -7.23 3.53 -16.50
CA GLY A 114 -7.48 3.90 -17.88
C GLY A 114 -6.31 3.54 -18.78
N ALA A 115 -6.20 4.22 -19.92
CA ALA A 115 -5.18 3.94 -20.93
C ALA A 115 -3.75 4.07 -20.41
N TYR A 116 -3.55 4.88 -19.39
CA TYR A 116 -2.23 5.15 -18.80
C TYR A 116 -2.05 4.46 -17.45
N GLY A 117 -2.90 3.51 -17.10
CA GLY A 117 -2.83 2.77 -15.86
C GLY A 117 -3.76 3.30 -14.79
N LEU A 118 -3.34 3.22 -13.52
CA LEU A 118 -4.14 3.61 -12.37
C LEU A 118 -4.40 5.11 -12.34
N ASN A 119 -5.66 5.51 -12.26
CA ASN A 119 -6.07 6.92 -12.19
C ASN A 119 -6.03 7.47 -10.77
N THR A 120 -6.25 6.62 -9.76
CA THR A 120 -6.13 7.05 -8.37
C THR A 120 -4.64 7.30 -8.07
N PRO A 121 -4.28 8.45 -7.48
CA PRO A 121 -2.88 8.74 -7.18
C PRO A 121 -2.25 7.68 -6.29
N ALA A 122 -1.07 7.22 -6.68
CA ALA A 122 -0.34 6.16 -5.99
C ALA A 122 0.45 6.74 -4.82
N TYR A 123 -0.23 7.35 -3.86
CA TYR A 123 0.38 7.95 -2.68
C TYR A 123 -0.24 7.38 -1.42
N VAL A 124 0.62 7.15 -0.43
CA VAL A 124 0.21 6.67 0.88
C VAL A 124 1.15 7.24 1.93
N CYS A 125 0.64 7.53 3.10
CA CYS A 125 1.46 7.89 4.25
C CYS A 125 1.77 6.63 5.03
N ILE A 126 3.05 6.43 5.35
CA ILE A 126 3.54 5.26 6.09
C ILE A 126 4.33 5.74 7.29
N ASP A 127 4.12 5.10 8.43
CA ASP A 127 4.85 5.42 9.65
C ASP A 127 5.07 4.16 10.48
N ASP A 128 6.03 4.24 11.40
CA ASP A 128 6.29 3.24 12.43
C ASP A 128 6.43 1.82 11.86
N ILE A 129 7.32 1.69 10.87
CA ILE A 129 7.65 0.37 10.33
C ILE A 129 8.44 -0.40 11.39
N ARG A 130 7.92 -1.56 11.78
CA ARG A 130 8.58 -2.42 12.74
C ARG A 130 9.29 -3.57 12.07
N ILE A 131 10.56 -3.73 12.42
CA ILE A 131 11.43 -4.78 11.91
C ILE A 131 12.01 -5.50 13.11
N SER A 132 11.89 -6.82 13.12
CA SER A 132 12.42 -7.62 14.21
C SER A 132 13.54 -8.54 13.72
N ARG A 133 14.36 -8.98 14.66
CA ARG A 133 15.41 -9.96 14.38
C ARG A 133 14.78 -11.35 14.25
N ASN A 134 15.49 -12.18 13.52
CA ASN A 134 15.10 -13.59 13.37
C ASN A 134 15.15 -14.32 14.70
#